data_8e005c31d1ca5172fbf2963e56ee8c94
#
_entry.id   8e005c31d1ca5172fbf2963e56ee8c94
#
_cell.length_a   1.000
_cell.length_b   1.000
_cell.length_c   1.000
_cell.angle_alpha   90.00
_cell.angle_beta   90.00
_cell.angle_gamma   90.00
#
_symmetry.space_group_name_H-M   'P 1'
#
loop_
_entity.id
_entity.type
_entity.pdbx_description
1 polymer ?
#
loop_
_entity_poly.entity_id
_entity_poly.type
_entity_poly.pdbx_seq_one_letter_code
_entity_poly.pdbx_strand_id
1 'polypeptide(L)'
;EARLNNGRFLLRIEDIDIQRCHSAFEKSILEDLSWLKLKWPEPVRKQSNHMADYTKGLEKLHNLGLLYRCTLTRKELAEALSAPHENDAAKINQSSPRNTLRYISKRENERRLEEGAPYAFRLRMEAASSLAGKLKWFDTKHGEQLAEPEIFGDIVLARKDIATSYHLSVTIDDAVQGVTR
;
A
#
# COMPACT_ATOMS: atom_id res chain seq x y z
N GLU A 1 13.55 -0.10 22.59
CA GLU A 1 12.83 1.14 22.32
C GLU A 1 11.51 1.18 23.13
N ALA A 2 10.51 0.31 22.84
CA ALA A 2 9.23 0.33 23.52
C ALA A 2 9.33 0.32 25.05
N ARG A 3 10.13 -0.60 25.63
CA ARG A 3 10.35 -0.67 27.08
C ARG A 3 10.94 0.62 27.68
N LEU A 4 11.86 1.25 26.97
CA LEU A 4 12.52 2.51 27.44
C LEU A 4 11.56 3.70 27.43
N ASN A 5 10.48 3.62 26.66
CA ASN A 5 9.49 4.69 26.53
C ASN A 5 8.13 4.30 27.14
N ASN A 6 8.07 3.33 28.02
CA ASN A 6 6.83 2.80 28.63
C ASN A 6 5.77 2.40 27.59
N GLY A 7 6.21 2.03 26.39
CA GLY A 7 5.38 1.59 25.29
C GLY A 7 5.19 0.08 25.26
N ARG A 8 4.37 -0.37 24.32
CA ARG A 8 4.14 -1.79 24.04
C ARG A 8 4.80 -2.19 22.73
N PHE A 9 5.47 -3.34 22.73
CA PHE A 9 5.95 -3.96 21.50
C PHE A 9 4.79 -4.77 20.91
N LEU A 10 4.30 -4.35 19.74
CA LEU A 10 3.21 -5.04 19.04
C LEU A 10 3.79 -6.02 18.02
N LEU A 11 3.18 -7.17 17.90
CA LEU A 11 3.47 -8.16 16.86
C LEU A 11 2.25 -8.27 15.95
N ARG A 12 2.49 -8.35 14.64
CA ARG A 12 1.47 -8.56 13.61
C ARG A 12 1.97 -9.60 12.62
N ILE A 13 1.11 -10.52 12.24
CA ILE A 13 1.37 -11.50 11.19
C ILE A 13 0.77 -10.98 9.90
N GLU A 14 1.63 -10.69 8.92
CA GLU A 14 1.27 -10.09 7.63
C GLU A 14 1.14 -11.20 6.57
N ASP A 15 0.05 -11.94 6.62
CA ASP A 15 -0.19 -13.15 5.84
C ASP A 15 -1.26 -12.99 4.74
N ILE A 16 -1.35 -11.80 4.15
CA ILE A 16 -2.27 -11.53 3.04
C ILE A 16 -1.91 -12.28 1.74
N ASP A 17 -0.65 -12.67 1.57
CA ASP A 17 -0.18 -13.48 0.44
C ASP A 17 -0.20 -14.97 0.83
N ILE A 18 -1.37 -15.59 0.65
CA ILE A 18 -1.63 -16.99 1.04
C ILE A 18 -0.65 -17.97 0.38
N GLN A 19 -0.13 -17.64 -0.81
CA GLN A 19 0.79 -18.54 -1.53
C GLN A 19 2.19 -18.60 -0.90
N ARG A 20 2.59 -17.52 -0.24
CA ARG A 20 3.92 -17.39 0.39
C ARG A 20 3.89 -17.58 1.89
N CYS A 21 2.73 -17.46 2.53
CA CYS A 21 2.60 -17.52 3.97
C CYS A 21 2.14 -18.91 4.42
N HIS A 22 3.02 -19.63 5.08
CA HIS A 22 2.76 -20.96 5.63
C HIS A 22 2.72 -20.92 7.16
N SER A 23 1.81 -21.67 7.76
CA SER A 23 1.66 -21.75 9.23
C SER A 23 2.95 -22.19 9.95
N ALA A 24 3.79 -22.97 9.30
CA ALA A 24 5.10 -23.35 9.84
C ALA A 24 6.02 -22.14 10.04
N PHE A 25 5.99 -21.15 9.13
CA PHE A 25 6.79 -19.93 9.27
C PHE A 25 6.27 -19.05 10.40
N GLU A 26 4.95 -18.93 10.54
CA GLU A 26 4.33 -18.22 11.65
C GLU A 26 4.77 -18.81 13.00
N LYS A 27 4.73 -20.14 13.14
CA LYS A 27 5.17 -20.83 14.34
C LYS A 27 6.66 -20.55 14.62
N SER A 28 7.52 -20.66 13.60
CA SER A 28 8.96 -20.39 13.76
C SER A 28 9.24 -18.94 14.19
N ILE A 29 8.51 -17.96 13.61
CA ILE A 29 8.64 -16.55 14.01
C ILE A 29 8.32 -16.38 15.50
N LEU A 30 7.23 -16.98 15.99
CA LEU A 30 6.82 -16.89 17.40
C LEU A 30 7.86 -17.57 18.32
N GLU A 31 8.40 -18.72 17.91
CA GLU A 31 9.45 -19.44 18.64
C GLU A 31 10.72 -18.61 18.73
N ASP A 32 11.19 -18.03 17.60
CA ASP A 32 12.41 -17.22 17.54
C ASP A 32 12.29 -15.95 18.39
N LEU A 33 11.15 -15.25 18.31
CA LEU A 33 10.89 -14.07 19.13
C LEU A 33 10.81 -14.41 20.62
N SER A 34 10.24 -15.55 20.96
CA SER A 34 10.20 -16.06 22.34
C SER A 34 11.59 -16.44 22.85
N TRP A 35 12.42 -17.07 22.00
CA TRP A 35 13.80 -17.38 22.31
C TRP A 35 14.63 -16.10 22.58
N LEU A 36 14.37 -15.03 21.82
CA LEU A 36 14.95 -13.69 22.05
C LEU A 36 14.37 -13.00 23.30
N LYS A 37 13.47 -13.65 24.05
CA LYS A 37 12.81 -13.14 25.25
C LYS A 37 12.00 -11.85 24.99
N LEU A 38 11.53 -11.64 23.78
CA LEU A 38 10.61 -10.59 23.45
C LEU A 38 9.21 -10.95 23.93
N LYS A 39 8.45 -9.94 24.38
CA LYS A 39 7.08 -10.09 24.87
C LYS A 39 6.17 -9.13 24.13
N TRP A 40 5.02 -9.60 23.69
CA TRP A 40 4.00 -8.83 23.01
C TRP A 40 2.62 -9.14 23.62
N PRO A 41 1.65 -8.23 23.45
CA PRO A 41 0.27 -8.48 23.83
C PRO A 41 -0.38 -9.57 22.97
N GLU A 42 -1.21 -10.39 23.57
CA GLU A 42 -2.09 -11.34 22.88
C GLU A 42 -3.54 -10.79 22.83
N PRO A 43 -4.33 -11.15 21.81
CA PRO A 43 -3.96 -12.00 20.67
C PRO A 43 -3.12 -11.25 19.63
N VAL A 44 -2.22 -11.94 18.95
CA VAL A 44 -1.47 -11.38 17.82
C VAL A 44 -2.43 -11.11 16.67
N ARG A 45 -2.40 -9.87 16.12
CA ARG A 45 -3.18 -9.53 14.94
C ARG A 45 -2.64 -10.24 13.71
N LYS A 46 -3.51 -11.01 13.05
CA LYS A 46 -3.21 -11.75 11.82
C LYS A 46 -4.03 -11.16 10.68
N GLN A 47 -3.38 -10.66 9.63
CA GLN A 47 -4.04 -9.87 8.60
C GLN A 47 -5.13 -10.66 7.85
N SER A 48 -4.91 -11.95 7.58
CA SER A 48 -5.90 -12.81 6.93
C SER A 48 -7.25 -12.87 7.66
N ASN A 49 -7.27 -12.65 8.97
CA ASN A 49 -8.48 -12.63 9.78
C ASN A 49 -9.23 -11.28 9.74
N HIS A 50 -8.65 -10.26 9.09
CA HIS A 50 -9.15 -8.88 9.11
C HIS A 50 -9.47 -8.32 7.73
N MET A 51 -9.69 -9.18 6.73
CA MET A 51 -9.99 -8.77 5.35
C MET A 51 -11.22 -7.84 5.25
N ALA A 52 -12.18 -7.98 6.15
CA ALA A 52 -13.36 -7.10 6.20
C ALA A 52 -12.98 -5.64 6.53
N ASP A 53 -11.96 -5.42 7.35
CA ASP A 53 -11.48 -4.07 7.69
C ASP A 53 -10.87 -3.39 6.44
N TYR A 54 -10.12 -4.15 5.65
CA TYR A 54 -9.49 -3.66 4.41
C TYR A 54 -10.54 -3.38 3.33
N THR A 55 -11.56 -4.24 3.21
CA THR A 55 -12.68 -4.00 2.30
C THR A 55 -13.42 -2.69 2.65
N LYS A 56 -13.72 -2.45 3.93
CA LYS A 56 -14.32 -1.19 4.38
C LYS A 56 -13.43 0.02 4.06
N GLY A 57 -12.11 -0.13 4.20
CA GLY A 57 -11.15 0.91 3.81
C GLY A 57 -11.21 1.24 2.32
N LEU A 58 -11.27 0.21 1.46
CA LEU A 58 -11.43 0.40 0.01
C LEU A 58 -12.77 1.05 -0.33
N GLU A 59 -13.87 0.62 0.27
CA GLU A 59 -15.20 1.21 0.08
C GLU A 59 -15.21 2.70 0.43
N LYS A 60 -14.58 3.05 1.55
CA LYS A 60 -14.44 4.45 1.96
C LYS A 60 -13.68 5.28 0.91
N LEU A 61 -12.54 4.78 0.42
CA LEU A 61 -11.77 5.46 -0.62
C LEU A 61 -12.54 5.54 -1.95
N HIS A 62 -13.29 4.50 -2.29
CA HIS A 62 -14.16 4.48 -3.47
C HIS A 62 -15.25 5.56 -3.38
N ASN A 63 -15.94 5.65 -2.25
CA ASN A 63 -17.01 6.63 -2.01
C ASN A 63 -16.48 8.07 -2.02
N LEU A 64 -15.22 8.28 -1.68
CA LEU A 64 -14.53 9.57 -1.82
C LEU A 64 -14.03 9.86 -3.25
N GLY A 65 -14.28 8.95 -4.21
CA GLY A 65 -13.82 9.10 -5.61
C GLY A 65 -12.30 8.95 -5.79
N LEU A 66 -11.60 8.44 -4.77
CA LEU A 66 -10.14 8.33 -4.75
C LEU A 66 -9.61 7.05 -5.39
N LEU A 67 -10.48 6.14 -5.82
CA LEU A 67 -10.08 4.88 -6.48
C LEU A 67 -10.49 4.86 -7.94
N TYR A 68 -9.70 4.15 -8.74
CA TYR A 68 -10.07 3.77 -10.09
C TYR A 68 -9.55 2.37 -10.43
N ARG A 69 -10.21 1.72 -11.39
CA ARG A 69 -9.79 0.42 -11.93
C ARG A 69 -8.80 0.64 -13.07
N CYS A 70 -7.67 -0.03 -13.02
CA CYS A 70 -6.60 0.05 -14.01
C CYS A 70 -6.25 -1.35 -14.52
N THR A 71 -6.32 -1.56 -15.82
CA THR A 71 -6.03 -2.83 -16.47
C THR A 71 -4.56 -2.98 -16.89
N LEU A 72 -3.72 -1.95 -16.73
CA LEU A 72 -2.31 -2.02 -17.04
C LEU A 72 -1.60 -3.02 -16.11
N THR A 73 -0.89 -3.94 -16.73
CA THR A 73 0.02 -4.86 -16.03
C THR A 73 1.30 -4.14 -15.60
N ARG A 74 2.05 -4.75 -14.68
CA ARG A 74 3.38 -4.23 -14.29
C ARG A 74 4.33 -4.15 -15.49
N LYS A 75 4.26 -5.12 -16.40
CA LYS A 75 5.10 -5.19 -17.58
C LYS A 75 4.79 -4.03 -18.55
N GLU A 76 3.52 -3.86 -18.92
CA GLU A 76 3.08 -2.75 -19.78
C GLU A 76 3.44 -1.39 -19.19
N LEU A 77 3.30 -1.22 -17.87
CA LEU A 77 3.68 0.02 -17.21
C LEU A 77 5.19 0.25 -17.26
N ALA A 78 6.00 -0.78 -17.03
CA ALA A 78 7.46 -0.68 -17.12
C ALA A 78 7.92 -0.38 -18.56
N GLU A 79 7.30 -1.00 -19.56
CA GLU A 79 7.56 -0.74 -20.98
C GLU A 79 7.20 0.69 -21.35
N ALA A 80 6.04 1.19 -20.93
CA ALA A 80 5.61 2.57 -21.16
C ALA A 80 6.53 3.61 -20.50
N LEU A 81 7.09 3.29 -19.31
CA LEU A 81 8.06 4.14 -18.62
C LEU A 81 9.44 4.14 -19.28
N SER A 82 9.80 3.06 -19.95
CA SER A 82 11.10 2.90 -20.63
C SER A 82 11.10 3.46 -22.05
N ALA A 83 9.92 3.76 -22.62
CA ALA A 83 9.80 4.32 -23.95
C ALA A 83 10.33 5.77 -23.96
N PRO A 84 11.20 6.15 -24.91
CA PRO A 84 11.67 7.54 -25.04
C PRO A 84 10.49 8.44 -25.42
N HIS A 85 10.13 9.35 -24.54
CA HIS A 85 9.16 10.40 -24.83
C HIS A 85 9.90 11.60 -25.42
N GLU A 86 9.61 11.94 -26.67
CA GLU A 86 10.28 12.99 -27.43
C GLU A 86 10.20 14.41 -26.83
N ASN A 87 9.41 14.62 -25.78
CA ASN A 87 9.16 15.96 -25.21
C ASN A 87 9.58 16.16 -23.73
N ASP A 88 10.28 15.22 -23.10
CA ASP A 88 10.60 15.33 -21.66
C ASP A 88 12.11 15.28 -21.34
N ALA A 89 12.96 15.82 -22.19
CA ALA A 89 14.42 15.90 -21.96
C ALA A 89 14.82 16.69 -20.69
N ALA A 90 13.88 17.40 -20.06
CA ALA A 90 14.12 18.23 -18.87
C ALA A 90 13.66 17.62 -17.53
N LYS A 91 13.07 16.41 -17.52
CA LYS A 91 12.47 15.83 -16.30
C LYS A 91 12.85 14.38 -16.01
N ILE A 92 14.01 13.93 -16.45
CA ILE A 92 14.47 12.52 -16.34
C ILE A 92 14.83 12.07 -14.91
N ASN A 93 14.63 12.87 -13.88
CA ASN A 93 15.00 12.49 -12.51
C ASN A 93 13.85 11.99 -11.62
N GLN A 94 12.69 11.61 -12.19
CA GLN A 94 11.60 11.06 -11.38
C GLN A 94 10.96 9.85 -12.06
N SER A 95 11.52 8.69 -11.81
CA SER A 95 11.13 7.36 -12.32
C SER A 95 9.84 6.79 -11.73
N SER A 96 8.96 7.60 -11.17
CA SER A 96 7.67 7.13 -10.65
C SER A 96 6.50 7.63 -11.50
N PRO A 97 5.58 6.75 -11.91
CA PRO A 97 4.43 7.15 -12.73
C PRO A 97 3.43 7.93 -11.88
N ARG A 98 3.53 9.25 -11.89
CA ARG A 98 2.65 10.15 -11.12
C ARG A 98 1.17 9.98 -11.43
N ASN A 99 0.85 9.50 -12.64
CA ASN A 99 -0.51 9.16 -13.03
C ASN A 99 -0.46 8.00 -14.02
N THR A 100 -0.85 6.82 -13.59
CA THR A 100 -0.84 5.60 -14.42
C THR A 100 -1.78 5.70 -15.62
N LEU A 101 -2.83 6.53 -15.57
CA LEU A 101 -3.75 6.75 -16.69
C LEU A 101 -3.12 7.54 -17.86
N ARG A 102 -1.91 8.07 -17.72
CA ARG A 102 -1.16 8.63 -18.85
C ARG A 102 -0.71 7.56 -19.85
N TYR A 103 -0.59 6.31 -19.40
CA TYR A 103 -0.06 5.20 -20.18
C TYR A 103 -1.13 4.31 -20.79
N ILE A 104 -2.41 4.61 -20.54
CA ILE A 104 -3.56 3.96 -21.17
C ILE A 104 -4.68 4.99 -21.32
N SER A 105 -5.26 5.10 -22.52
CA SER A 105 -6.41 5.99 -22.70
C SER A 105 -7.60 5.51 -21.87
N LYS A 106 -8.44 6.45 -21.43
CA LYS A 106 -9.68 6.12 -20.69
C LYS A 106 -10.53 5.12 -21.48
N ARG A 107 -10.71 5.36 -22.80
CA ARG A 107 -11.48 4.49 -23.69
C ARG A 107 -10.92 3.07 -23.76
N GLU A 108 -9.61 2.93 -23.89
CA GLU A 108 -8.96 1.62 -23.96
C GLU A 108 -9.06 0.88 -22.62
N ASN A 109 -8.86 1.57 -21.50
CA ASN A 109 -9.03 0.96 -20.19
C ASN A 109 -10.49 0.50 -19.95
N GLU A 110 -11.48 1.31 -20.33
CA GLU A 110 -12.91 0.96 -20.26
C GLU A 110 -13.22 -0.25 -21.14
N ARG A 111 -12.75 -0.25 -22.41
CA ARG A 111 -12.92 -1.40 -23.32
C ARG A 111 -12.37 -2.69 -22.71
N ARG A 112 -11.14 -2.66 -22.17
CA ARG A 112 -10.53 -3.83 -21.52
C ARG A 112 -11.33 -4.29 -20.30
N LEU A 113 -11.87 -3.36 -19.52
CA LEU A 113 -12.72 -3.69 -18.36
C LEU A 113 -14.03 -4.37 -18.78
N GLU A 114 -14.67 -3.89 -19.86
CA GLU A 114 -15.88 -4.50 -20.46
C GLU A 114 -15.62 -5.89 -21.00
N GLU A 115 -14.45 -6.12 -21.58
CA GLU A 115 -13.97 -7.43 -22.05
C GLU A 115 -13.57 -8.39 -20.90
N GLY A 116 -13.67 -7.93 -19.64
CA GLY A 116 -13.39 -8.75 -18.47
C GLY A 116 -11.92 -8.87 -18.09
N ALA A 117 -11.06 -8.01 -18.63
CA ALA A 117 -9.63 -8.00 -18.29
C ALA A 117 -9.38 -7.89 -16.78
N PRO A 118 -8.33 -8.53 -16.25
CA PRO A 118 -7.90 -8.33 -14.86
C PRO A 118 -7.57 -6.86 -14.61
N TYR A 119 -7.88 -6.39 -13.41
CA TYR A 119 -7.59 -5.01 -13.03
C TYR A 119 -7.10 -4.92 -11.60
N ALA A 120 -6.42 -3.80 -11.32
CA ALA A 120 -6.09 -3.38 -9.97
C ALA A 120 -6.87 -2.12 -9.61
N PHE A 121 -7.22 -1.97 -8.34
CA PHE A 121 -7.65 -0.69 -7.78
C PHE A 121 -6.42 0.14 -7.45
N ARG A 122 -6.35 1.33 -8.03
CA ARG A 122 -5.29 2.29 -7.77
C ARG A 122 -5.81 3.54 -7.08
N LEU A 123 -4.98 4.09 -6.20
CA LEU A 123 -5.24 5.37 -5.57
C LEU A 123 -4.97 6.50 -6.57
N ARG A 124 -5.91 7.43 -6.70
CA ARG A 124 -5.68 8.72 -7.37
C ARG A 124 -4.80 9.59 -6.46
N MET A 125 -3.50 9.44 -6.57
CA MET A 125 -2.55 10.03 -5.63
C MET A 125 -2.70 11.56 -5.54
N GLU A 126 -2.80 12.24 -6.66
CA GLU A 126 -2.96 13.69 -6.70
C GLU A 126 -4.24 14.16 -5.97
N ALA A 127 -5.37 13.48 -6.21
CA ALA A 127 -6.62 13.79 -5.53
C ALA A 127 -6.56 13.47 -4.02
N ALA A 128 -5.92 12.35 -3.67
CA ALA A 128 -5.74 11.95 -2.28
C ALA A 128 -4.86 12.93 -1.51
N SER A 129 -3.74 13.36 -2.09
CA SER A 129 -2.85 14.35 -1.50
C SER A 129 -3.52 15.71 -1.36
N SER A 130 -4.29 16.13 -2.39
CA SER A 130 -5.06 17.37 -2.33
C SER A 130 -6.10 17.35 -1.20
N LEU A 131 -6.78 16.23 -1.01
CA LEU A 131 -7.76 16.06 0.06
C LEU A 131 -7.12 16.00 1.45
N ALA A 132 -5.98 15.32 1.57
CA ALA A 132 -5.26 15.15 2.83
C ALA A 132 -4.53 16.45 3.27
N GLY A 133 -4.20 17.31 2.31
CA GLY A 133 -3.36 18.48 2.56
C GLY A 133 -1.91 18.11 2.86
N LYS A 134 -1.17 19.05 3.47
CA LYS A 134 0.24 18.82 3.81
C LYS A 134 0.36 17.87 4.99
N LEU A 135 0.89 16.69 4.73
CA LEU A 135 1.17 15.69 5.76
C LEU A 135 2.61 15.81 6.23
N LYS A 136 2.82 15.65 7.53
CA LYS A 136 4.14 15.67 8.16
C LYS A 136 4.29 14.47 9.08
N TRP A 137 5.51 14.01 9.24
CA TRP A 137 5.87 12.99 10.20
C TRP A 137 7.16 13.36 10.92
N PHE A 138 7.43 12.77 12.07
CA PHE A 138 8.60 13.06 12.86
C PHE A 138 9.57 11.89 12.82
N ASP A 139 10.74 12.11 12.21
CA ASP A 139 11.86 11.18 12.26
C ASP A 139 12.68 11.47 13.51
N THR A 140 13.02 10.42 14.27
CA THR A 140 13.74 10.59 15.55
C THR A 140 15.19 11.09 15.39
N LYS A 141 15.77 10.96 14.19
CA LYS A 141 17.12 11.42 13.88
C LYS A 141 17.13 12.74 13.09
N HIS A 142 16.14 12.93 12.22
CA HIS A 142 16.13 14.02 11.25
C HIS A 142 15.07 15.09 11.58
N GLY A 143 14.27 14.89 12.64
CA GLY A 143 13.22 15.83 13.05
C GLY A 143 11.98 15.78 12.14
N GLU A 144 11.25 16.88 12.04
CA GLU A 144 10.03 16.98 11.25
C GLU A 144 10.34 16.84 9.76
N GLN A 145 9.61 15.94 9.09
CA GLN A 145 9.71 15.64 7.66
C GLN A 145 8.38 15.92 6.98
N LEU A 146 8.43 16.51 5.79
CA LEU A 146 7.26 16.63 4.92
C LEU A 146 7.07 15.35 4.12
N ALA A 147 5.82 14.84 4.09
CA ALA A 147 5.48 13.73 3.23
C ALA A 147 5.24 14.22 1.79
N GLU A 148 5.86 13.55 0.84
CA GLU A 148 5.72 13.80 -0.60
C GLU A 148 5.20 12.53 -1.32
N PRO A 149 3.95 12.09 -1.02
CA PRO A 149 3.44 10.82 -1.53
C PRO A 149 3.30 10.80 -3.06
N GLU A 150 3.21 11.95 -3.71
CA GLU A 150 3.12 12.10 -5.16
C GLU A 150 4.32 11.49 -5.91
N ILE A 151 5.46 11.39 -5.27
CA ILE A 151 6.66 10.77 -5.87
C ILE A 151 6.44 9.29 -6.20
N PHE A 152 5.53 8.61 -5.48
CA PHE A 152 5.21 7.20 -5.70
C PHE A 152 4.13 6.98 -6.78
N GLY A 153 3.46 8.05 -7.21
CA GLY A 153 2.36 7.97 -8.18
C GLY A 153 1.16 7.18 -7.67
N ASP A 154 0.33 6.73 -8.60
CA ASP A 154 -0.91 6.00 -8.30
C ASP A 154 -0.60 4.56 -7.86
N ILE A 155 -0.50 4.34 -6.56
CA ILE A 155 -0.18 3.03 -5.99
C ILE A 155 -1.36 2.05 -6.09
N VAL A 156 -1.04 0.75 -6.14
CA VAL A 156 -2.04 -0.32 -6.10
C VAL A 156 -2.48 -0.57 -4.66
N LEU A 157 -3.78 -0.50 -4.40
CA LEU A 157 -4.37 -0.79 -3.09
C LEU A 157 -5.07 -2.15 -3.01
N ALA A 158 -5.57 -2.66 -4.14
CA ALA A 158 -6.13 -4.01 -4.23
C ALA A 158 -6.08 -4.52 -5.66
N ARG A 159 -6.21 -5.82 -5.84
CA ARG A 159 -6.40 -6.48 -7.14
C ARG A 159 -7.67 -7.32 -7.10
N LYS A 160 -8.16 -7.75 -8.29
CA LYS A 160 -9.35 -8.60 -8.36
C LYS A 160 -9.16 -9.93 -7.61
N ASP A 161 -7.95 -10.48 -7.64
CA ASP A 161 -7.56 -11.75 -7.01
C ASP A 161 -7.13 -11.62 -5.54
N ILE A 162 -6.63 -10.44 -5.13
CA ILE A 162 -6.18 -10.16 -3.76
C ILE A 162 -6.85 -8.86 -3.32
N ALA A 163 -7.83 -8.97 -2.44
CA ALA A 163 -8.70 -7.87 -2.02
C ALA A 163 -8.02 -6.78 -1.19
N THR A 164 -6.71 -6.82 -1.03
CA THR A 164 -5.91 -5.79 -0.35
C THR A 164 -4.48 -5.76 -0.88
N SER A 165 -3.72 -4.77 -0.46
CA SER A 165 -2.27 -4.67 -0.66
C SER A 165 -1.58 -4.41 0.67
N TYR A 166 -0.27 -4.60 0.72
CA TYR A 166 0.54 -4.24 1.88
C TYR A 166 0.28 -2.79 2.33
N HIS A 167 0.28 -1.84 1.40
CA HIS A 167 0.06 -0.42 1.72
C HIS A 167 -1.28 -0.16 2.40
N LEU A 168 -2.35 -0.81 1.94
CA LEU A 168 -3.67 -0.64 2.54
C LEU A 168 -3.77 -1.32 3.89
N SER A 169 -3.35 -2.59 3.96
CA SER A 169 -3.49 -3.38 5.18
C SER A 169 -2.66 -2.81 6.33
N VAL A 170 -1.38 -2.48 6.11
CA VAL A 170 -0.52 -1.94 7.16
C VAL A 170 -1.04 -0.59 7.68
N THR A 171 -1.51 0.28 6.79
CA THR A 171 -2.03 1.60 7.19
C THR A 171 -3.27 1.47 8.08
N ILE A 172 -4.19 0.57 7.73
CA ILE A 172 -5.40 0.32 8.53
C ILE A 172 -5.03 -0.34 9.86
N ASP A 173 -4.14 -1.33 9.83
CA ASP A 173 -3.72 -2.05 11.03
C ASP A 173 -2.98 -1.14 12.01
N ASP A 174 -2.10 -0.30 11.53
CA ASP A 174 -1.36 0.67 12.37
C ASP A 174 -2.33 1.63 13.06
N ALA A 175 -3.35 2.11 12.35
CA ALA A 175 -4.39 2.94 12.92
C ALA A 175 -5.22 2.20 13.99
N VAL A 176 -5.63 0.95 13.70
CA VAL A 176 -6.43 0.12 14.62
C VAL A 176 -5.63 -0.28 15.86
N GLN A 177 -4.35 -0.60 15.71
CA GLN A 177 -3.47 -1.00 16.80
C GLN A 177 -2.88 0.19 17.56
N GLY A 178 -3.07 1.42 17.08
CA GLY A 178 -2.52 2.64 17.69
C GLY A 178 -1.00 2.68 17.63
N VAL A 179 -0.41 2.24 16.50
CA VAL A 179 1.04 2.29 16.31
C VAL A 179 1.51 3.74 16.26
N THR A 180 2.53 4.07 17.04
CA THR A 180 3.09 5.43 17.13
C THR A 180 4.54 5.51 16.66
N ARG A 181 5.23 4.37 16.57
CA ARG A 181 6.63 4.24 16.12
C ARG A 181 6.86 2.88 15.49
#